data_16693e4b4cef6d12c971c8e6f7def581
#
_entry.id   16693e4b4cef6d12c971c8e6f7def581
#
_cell.length_a   1.000
_cell.length_b   1.000
_cell.length_c   1.000
_cell.angle_alpha   90.00
_cell.angle_beta   90.00
_cell.angle_gamma   90.00
#
_symmetry.space_group_name_H-M   'P 1'
#
loop_
_entity.id
_entity.type
_entity.pdbx_description
1 polymer ?
#
loop_
_entity_poly.entity_id
_entity_poly.type
_entity_poly.pdbx_seq_one_letter_code
_entity_poly.pdbx_strand_id
1 'polypeptide(L)'
;FDRGIPGAADPVAHMSCRPDFLLLLYPVITMNGEFTHRGSRSNLLGENPDPELISFYSNELHVTPDTPPTFLVLADDDKGVVPRNSTEFYTALKKNGVPAEMHIFSRGGHGFGMRKNNLPADQWPELFLAWLRQGRFIP
;
A
#
# COMPACT_ATOMS: atom_id res chain seq x y z
N PHE A 1 3.73 4.81 -12.24
CA PHE A 1 2.77 5.88 -12.59
C PHE A 1 3.22 6.55 -13.87
N ASP A 2 2.28 6.85 -14.80
CA ASP A 2 2.60 7.67 -15.97
C ASP A 2 2.60 9.17 -15.61
N ARG A 3 3.21 9.96 -16.48
CA ARG A 3 3.30 11.42 -16.31
C ARG A 3 2.26 12.18 -17.15
N GLY A 4 1.29 11.47 -17.73
CA GLY A 4 0.39 12.01 -18.76
C GLY A 4 1.07 12.09 -20.12
N ILE A 5 0.28 12.39 -21.16
CA ILE A 5 0.72 12.48 -22.55
C ILE A 5 0.64 13.94 -23.00
N PRO A 6 1.75 14.68 -23.01
CA PRO A 6 1.74 16.08 -23.48
C PRO A 6 1.21 16.18 -24.92
N GLY A 7 0.24 17.07 -25.14
CA GLY A 7 -0.34 17.31 -26.45
C GLY A 7 -1.42 16.29 -26.90
N ALA A 8 -1.84 15.38 -26.03
CA ALA A 8 -3.00 14.52 -26.32
C ALA A 8 -4.25 15.37 -26.59
N ALA A 9 -5.15 14.88 -27.44
CA ALA A 9 -6.42 15.58 -27.73
C ALA A 9 -7.38 15.56 -26.54
N ASP A 10 -7.32 14.52 -25.70
CA ASP A 10 -8.09 14.39 -24.48
C ASP A 10 -7.36 15.11 -23.32
N PRO A 11 -7.98 16.12 -22.69
CA PRO A 11 -7.39 16.80 -21.53
C PRO A 11 -7.07 15.87 -20.35
N VAL A 12 -7.82 14.79 -20.16
CA VAL A 12 -7.59 13.81 -19.08
C VAL A 12 -6.27 13.08 -19.32
N ALA A 13 -5.93 12.77 -20.56
CA ALA A 13 -4.67 12.12 -20.90
C ALA A 13 -3.42 12.97 -20.63
N HIS A 14 -3.57 14.29 -20.42
CA HIS A 14 -2.47 15.16 -20.02
C HIS A 14 -2.09 14.99 -18.54
N MET A 15 -3.01 14.49 -17.73
CA MET A 15 -2.83 14.41 -16.28
C MET A 15 -2.00 13.19 -15.91
N SER A 16 -1.07 13.38 -14.97
CA SER A 16 -0.37 12.26 -14.36
C SER A 16 -1.34 11.40 -13.56
N CYS A 17 -1.21 10.08 -13.64
CA CYS A 17 -1.94 9.16 -12.78
C CYS A 17 -1.28 8.96 -11.40
N ARG A 18 -0.14 9.64 -11.14
CA ARG A 18 0.53 9.55 -9.85
C ARG A 18 -0.26 10.30 -8.79
N PRO A 19 -0.71 9.63 -7.70
CA PRO A 19 -1.37 10.32 -6.60
C PRO A 19 -0.38 11.13 -5.76
N ASP A 20 -0.88 12.08 -4.96
CA ASP A 20 -0.07 12.90 -4.07
C ASP A 20 0.49 12.10 -2.90
N PHE A 21 -0.26 11.11 -2.43
CA PHE A 21 0.12 10.16 -1.37
C PHE A 21 -0.61 8.83 -1.51
N LEU A 22 -0.14 7.81 -0.78
CA LEU A 22 -0.80 6.51 -0.64
C LEU A 22 -1.24 6.30 0.81
N LEU A 23 -2.50 5.88 0.99
CA LEU A 23 -3.00 5.30 2.23
C LEU A 23 -3.28 3.81 2.00
N LEU A 24 -2.54 2.95 2.67
CA LEU A 24 -2.61 1.50 2.51
C LEU A 24 -3.04 0.85 3.83
N LEU A 25 -4.25 0.30 3.83
CA LEU A 25 -4.82 -0.43 4.97
C LEU A 25 -4.66 -1.93 4.73
N TYR A 26 -3.85 -2.60 5.58
CA TYR A 26 -3.59 -4.05 5.51
C TYR A 26 -3.43 -4.58 4.06
N PRO A 27 -2.57 -3.97 3.25
CA PRO A 27 -2.51 -4.23 1.83
C PRO A 27 -1.92 -5.60 1.50
N VAL A 28 -2.42 -6.23 0.44
CA VAL A 28 -1.70 -7.28 -0.26
C VAL A 28 -0.65 -6.61 -1.13
N ILE A 29 0.61 -6.91 -0.91
CA ILE A 29 1.74 -6.27 -1.59
C ILE A 29 2.45 -7.24 -2.52
N THR A 30 2.88 -8.38 -1.97
CA THR A 30 3.67 -9.34 -2.76
C THR A 30 2.79 -10.45 -3.35
N MET A 31 3.13 -10.84 -4.56
CA MET A 31 2.62 -12.07 -5.19
C MET A 31 3.63 -13.21 -5.07
N ASN A 32 4.79 -12.97 -4.45
CA ASN A 32 5.87 -13.92 -4.32
C ASN A 32 6.04 -14.40 -2.86
N GLY A 33 6.65 -15.56 -2.69
CA GLY A 33 7.05 -16.09 -1.39
C GLY A 33 5.92 -16.70 -0.55
N GLU A 34 6.29 -17.09 0.67
CA GLU A 34 5.41 -17.82 1.60
C GLU A 34 4.34 -16.94 2.25
N PHE A 35 4.56 -15.63 2.24
CA PHE A 35 3.68 -14.65 2.90
C PHE A 35 2.74 -13.93 1.93
N THR A 36 2.68 -14.36 0.66
CA THR A 36 1.66 -13.88 -0.28
C THR A 36 0.26 -14.28 0.17
N HIS A 37 -0.72 -13.42 -0.04
CA HIS A 37 -2.12 -13.81 0.14
C HIS A 37 -2.57 -14.65 -1.05
N ARG A 38 -2.60 -15.98 -0.86
CA ARG A 38 -2.84 -16.96 -1.93
C ARG A 38 -4.12 -16.71 -2.71
N GLY A 39 -5.22 -16.38 -2.01
CA GLY A 39 -6.50 -16.09 -2.67
C GLY A 39 -6.42 -14.89 -3.62
N SER A 40 -5.78 -13.80 -3.23
CA SER A 40 -5.57 -12.65 -4.11
C SER A 40 -4.69 -13.00 -5.31
N ARG A 41 -3.62 -13.75 -5.07
CA ARG A 41 -2.73 -14.22 -6.15
C ARG A 41 -3.47 -15.10 -7.16
N SER A 42 -4.18 -16.14 -6.70
CA SER A 42 -4.92 -17.03 -7.61
C SER A 42 -6.01 -16.29 -8.38
N ASN A 43 -6.73 -15.38 -7.72
CA ASN A 43 -7.78 -14.61 -8.38
C ASN A 43 -7.24 -13.64 -9.43
N LEU A 44 -6.06 -13.05 -9.20
CA LEU A 44 -5.46 -12.09 -10.11
C LEU A 44 -4.67 -12.76 -11.24
N LEU A 45 -3.89 -13.80 -10.91
CA LEU A 45 -2.87 -14.36 -11.80
C LEU A 45 -3.19 -15.78 -12.26
N GLY A 46 -4.22 -16.42 -11.69
CA GLY A 46 -4.52 -17.84 -11.92
C GLY A 46 -3.71 -18.78 -11.01
N GLU A 47 -3.95 -20.09 -11.17
CA GLU A 47 -3.36 -21.12 -10.29
C GLU A 47 -1.87 -21.34 -10.55
N ASN A 48 -1.42 -21.21 -11.78
CA ASN A 48 -0.04 -21.43 -12.21
C ASN A 48 0.50 -20.23 -12.97
N PRO A 49 0.68 -19.08 -12.30
CA PRO A 49 1.10 -17.86 -12.96
C PRO A 49 2.56 -17.92 -13.39
N ASP A 50 2.84 -17.26 -14.52
CA ASP A 50 4.20 -17.03 -14.99
C ASP A 50 5.02 -16.26 -13.92
N PRO A 51 6.28 -16.64 -13.67
CA PRO A 51 7.17 -15.92 -12.77
C PRO A 51 7.32 -14.42 -13.07
N GLU A 52 7.26 -14.04 -14.34
CA GLU A 52 7.30 -12.63 -14.74
C GLU A 52 6.06 -11.85 -14.26
N LEU A 53 4.87 -12.46 -14.34
CA LEU A 53 3.65 -11.88 -13.78
C LEU A 53 3.69 -11.76 -12.27
N ILE A 54 4.23 -12.78 -11.58
CA ILE A 54 4.43 -12.75 -10.13
C ILE A 54 5.30 -11.54 -9.75
N SER A 55 6.43 -11.37 -10.44
CA SER A 55 7.33 -10.25 -10.19
C SER A 55 6.68 -8.91 -10.55
N PHE A 56 5.98 -8.84 -11.67
CA PHE A 56 5.29 -7.62 -12.13
C PHE A 56 4.22 -7.12 -11.16
N TYR A 57 3.49 -8.03 -10.51
CA TYR A 57 2.45 -7.68 -9.53
C TYR A 57 2.93 -7.68 -8.07
N SER A 58 4.22 -7.88 -7.81
CA SER A 58 4.84 -7.74 -6.49
C SER A 58 5.29 -6.29 -6.30
N ASN A 59 4.45 -5.49 -5.63
CA ASN A 59 4.58 -4.03 -5.58
C ASN A 59 5.87 -3.56 -4.87
N GLU A 60 6.39 -4.33 -3.93
CA GLU A 60 7.65 -4.04 -3.23
C GLU A 60 8.86 -3.99 -4.17
N LEU A 61 8.79 -4.69 -5.31
CA LEU A 61 9.85 -4.72 -6.31
C LEU A 61 9.86 -3.49 -7.22
N HIS A 62 8.79 -2.71 -7.24
CA HIS A 62 8.59 -1.58 -8.15
C HIS A 62 8.64 -0.22 -7.44
N VAL A 63 9.04 -0.19 -6.18
CA VAL A 63 9.24 1.07 -5.47
C VAL A 63 10.45 1.82 -6.05
N THR A 64 10.23 3.09 -6.40
CA THR A 64 11.24 4.01 -6.92
C THR A 64 11.22 5.31 -6.12
N PRO A 65 12.19 6.21 -6.28
CA PRO A 65 12.14 7.54 -5.66
C PRO A 65 10.90 8.36 -6.04
N ASP A 66 10.26 8.04 -7.18
CA ASP A 66 9.02 8.69 -7.63
C ASP A 66 7.75 8.11 -6.97
N THR A 67 7.88 7.04 -6.17
CA THR A 67 6.75 6.48 -5.42
C THR A 67 6.22 7.53 -4.44
N PRO A 68 4.89 7.75 -4.34
CA PRO A 68 4.33 8.75 -3.45
C PRO A 68 4.63 8.50 -1.97
N PRO A 69 4.69 9.56 -1.14
CA PRO A 69 4.68 9.42 0.31
C PRO A 69 3.57 8.48 0.75
N THR A 70 3.86 7.57 1.69
CA THR A 70 2.96 6.45 1.98
C THR A 70 2.69 6.33 3.49
N PHE A 71 1.42 6.18 3.84
CA PHE A 71 0.97 5.85 5.18
C PHE A 71 0.40 4.42 5.18
N LEU A 72 0.94 3.55 6.04
CA LEU A 72 0.54 2.14 6.15
C LEU A 72 -0.10 1.87 7.51
N VAL A 73 -1.19 1.11 7.51
CA VAL A 73 -1.87 0.67 8.73
C VAL A 73 -2.20 -0.81 8.63
N LEU A 74 -1.89 -1.56 9.67
CA LEU A 74 -2.18 -2.98 9.74
C LEU A 74 -2.30 -3.47 11.19
N ALA A 75 -2.75 -4.70 11.36
CA ALA A 75 -2.75 -5.37 12.66
C ALA A 75 -1.77 -6.55 12.65
N ASP A 76 -1.06 -6.74 13.76
CA ASP A 76 -0.09 -7.83 13.92
C ASP A 76 -0.75 -9.22 13.94
N ASP A 77 -2.00 -9.28 14.41
CA ASP A 77 -2.81 -10.50 14.46
C ASP A 77 -3.57 -10.81 13.15
N ASP A 78 -3.27 -10.11 12.04
CA ASP A 78 -3.84 -10.41 10.73
C ASP A 78 -3.28 -11.72 10.19
N LYS A 79 -4.17 -12.74 10.14
CA LYS A 79 -3.85 -14.09 9.62
C LYS A 79 -4.18 -14.24 8.13
N GLY A 80 -4.92 -13.31 7.56
CA GLY A 80 -5.27 -13.31 6.14
C GLY A 80 -4.16 -12.71 5.30
N VAL A 81 -3.86 -11.44 5.53
CA VAL A 81 -2.75 -10.74 4.89
C VAL A 81 -1.71 -10.43 5.96
N VAL A 82 -0.74 -11.33 6.10
CA VAL A 82 0.24 -11.24 7.18
C VAL A 82 1.04 -9.93 7.14
N PRO A 83 1.43 -9.39 8.31
CA PRO A 83 2.13 -8.10 8.45
C PRO A 83 3.33 -7.92 7.54
N ARG A 84 3.97 -9.02 7.16
CA ARG A 84 5.15 -9.00 6.31
C ARG A 84 4.92 -8.35 4.94
N ASN A 85 3.70 -8.40 4.40
CA ASN A 85 3.35 -7.65 3.18
C ASN A 85 3.67 -6.16 3.35
N SER A 86 3.17 -5.55 4.41
CA SER A 86 3.37 -4.11 4.68
C SER A 86 4.81 -3.79 5.06
N THR A 87 5.48 -4.63 5.86
CA THR A 87 6.86 -4.37 6.30
C THR A 87 7.87 -4.48 5.15
N GLU A 88 7.69 -5.38 4.20
CA GLU A 88 8.53 -5.45 3.00
C GLU A 88 8.35 -4.21 2.13
N PHE A 89 7.10 -3.76 1.93
CA PHE A 89 6.85 -2.53 1.18
C PHE A 89 7.43 -1.30 1.87
N TYR A 90 7.23 -1.17 3.18
CA TYR A 90 7.84 -0.10 3.97
C TYR A 90 9.37 -0.09 3.84
N THR A 91 10.00 -1.27 3.91
CA THR A 91 11.44 -1.41 3.74
C THR A 91 11.88 -0.95 2.36
N ALA A 92 11.15 -1.33 1.31
CA ALA A 92 11.41 -0.89 -0.06
C ALA A 92 11.26 0.63 -0.21
N LEU A 93 10.22 1.25 0.41
CA LEU A 93 10.05 2.71 0.44
C LEU A 93 11.26 3.39 1.09
N LYS A 94 11.68 2.93 2.26
CA LYS A 94 12.83 3.53 2.98
C LYS A 94 14.12 3.38 2.20
N LYS A 95 14.37 2.24 1.56
CA LYS A 95 15.55 1.99 0.70
C LYS A 95 15.62 2.97 -0.48
N ASN A 96 14.47 3.39 -1.00
CA ASN A 96 14.36 4.33 -2.12
C ASN A 96 14.20 5.80 -1.69
N GLY A 97 14.36 6.11 -0.39
CA GLY A 97 14.27 7.49 0.11
C GLY A 97 12.85 8.06 0.14
N VAL A 98 11.83 7.24 -0.06
CA VAL A 98 10.42 7.65 -0.05
C VAL A 98 9.97 7.91 1.40
N PRO A 99 9.35 9.06 1.71
CA PRO A 99 8.75 9.32 3.00
C PRO A 99 7.65 8.29 3.29
N ALA A 100 7.72 7.62 4.44
CA ALA A 100 6.72 6.63 4.81
C ALA A 100 6.55 6.57 6.32
N GLU A 101 5.30 6.38 6.75
CA GLU A 101 4.91 6.11 8.13
C GLU A 101 4.10 4.81 8.19
N MET A 102 4.31 4.00 9.22
CA MET A 102 3.63 2.72 9.36
C MET A 102 3.20 2.48 10.81
N HIS A 103 1.94 2.09 10.99
CA HIS A 103 1.36 1.73 12.29
C HIS A 103 0.95 0.26 12.28
N ILE A 104 1.52 -0.51 13.22
CA ILE A 104 1.20 -1.92 13.44
C ILE A 104 0.50 -2.01 14.80
N PHE A 105 -0.79 -2.28 14.78
CA PHE A 105 -1.57 -2.48 16.00
C PHE A 105 -1.52 -3.95 16.42
N SER A 106 -1.38 -4.22 17.70
CA SER A 106 -1.29 -5.59 18.21
C SER A 106 -2.53 -6.45 17.91
N ARG A 107 -3.70 -5.82 17.77
CA ARG A 107 -4.99 -6.47 17.52
C ARG A 107 -5.84 -5.67 16.56
N GLY A 108 -6.56 -6.36 15.68
CA GLY A 108 -7.44 -5.76 14.68
C GLY A 108 -7.89 -6.77 13.62
N GLY A 109 -7.08 -7.80 13.39
CA GLY A 109 -7.29 -8.76 12.31
C GLY A 109 -7.25 -8.09 10.93
N HIS A 110 -7.79 -8.77 9.92
CA HIS A 110 -7.94 -8.22 8.58
C HIS A 110 -9.27 -7.47 8.42
N GLY A 111 -9.27 -6.39 7.65
CA GLY A 111 -10.53 -5.74 7.24
C GLY A 111 -11.22 -4.91 8.32
N PHE A 112 -10.51 -4.41 9.33
CA PHE A 112 -11.11 -3.59 10.39
C PHE A 112 -11.72 -2.28 9.86
N GLY A 113 -11.13 -1.68 8.81
CA GLY A 113 -11.65 -0.47 8.17
C GLY A 113 -11.85 0.68 9.15
N MET A 114 -13.00 1.34 9.06
CA MET A 114 -13.39 2.42 9.96
C MET A 114 -14.37 1.99 11.06
N ARG A 115 -14.54 0.67 11.25
CA ARG A 115 -15.42 0.17 12.32
C ARG A 115 -14.82 0.46 13.68
N LYS A 116 -15.68 0.88 14.62
CA LYS A 116 -15.28 1.06 16.02
C LYS A 116 -15.49 -0.27 16.75
N ASN A 117 -14.38 -0.92 17.06
CA ASN A 117 -14.36 -2.24 17.71
C ASN A 117 -13.81 -2.18 19.15
N ASN A 118 -13.59 -0.98 19.69
CA ASN A 118 -12.92 -0.71 20.96
C ASN A 118 -11.50 -1.31 21.01
N LEU A 119 -10.79 -1.23 19.90
CA LEU A 119 -9.42 -1.69 19.75
C LEU A 119 -8.48 -0.50 19.47
N PRO A 120 -7.19 -0.62 19.80
CA PRO A 120 -6.21 0.43 19.47
C PRO A 120 -6.20 0.81 17.99
N ALA A 121 -6.51 -0.15 17.10
CA ALA A 121 -6.62 0.09 15.66
C ALA A 121 -7.68 1.15 15.30
N ASP A 122 -8.68 1.39 16.15
CA ASP A 122 -9.72 2.40 15.92
C ASP A 122 -9.16 3.84 15.85
N GLN A 123 -7.90 4.05 16.26
CA GLN A 123 -7.23 5.36 16.26
C GLN A 123 -6.57 5.71 14.92
N TRP A 124 -6.47 4.76 13.98
CA TRP A 124 -5.73 5.00 12.75
C TRP A 124 -6.21 6.23 11.94
N PRO A 125 -7.52 6.57 11.90
CA PRO A 125 -7.95 7.75 11.13
C PRO A 125 -7.40 9.07 11.70
N GLU A 126 -7.28 9.17 13.03
CA GLU A 126 -6.71 10.35 13.69
C GLU A 126 -5.21 10.45 13.45
N LEU A 127 -4.49 9.31 13.47
CA LEU A 127 -3.06 9.25 13.12
C LEU A 127 -2.83 9.65 11.67
N PHE A 128 -3.66 9.14 10.76
CA PHE A 128 -3.59 9.53 9.35
C PHE A 128 -3.88 11.02 9.13
N LEU A 129 -4.87 11.57 9.81
CA LEU A 129 -5.18 13.00 9.75
C LEU A 129 -4.00 13.85 10.25
N ALA A 130 -3.34 13.44 11.33
CA ALA A 130 -2.14 14.10 11.84
C ALA A 130 -1.00 14.04 10.80
N TRP A 131 -0.79 12.88 10.17
CA TRP A 131 0.20 12.69 9.11
C TRP A 131 -0.07 13.58 7.88
N LEU A 132 -1.34 13.71 7.46
CA LEU A 132 -1.73 14.58 6.34
C LEU A 132 -1.40 16.05 6.63
N ARG A 133 -1.63 16.52 7.87
CA ARG A 133 -1.28 17.89 8.29
C ARG A 133 0.23 18.09 8.33
N GLN A 134 0.97 17.14 8.90
CA GLN A 134 2.44 17.19 8.94
C GLN A 134 3.04 17.25 7.53
N GLY A 135 2.50 16.47 6.60
CA GLY A 135 2.90 16.45 5.19
C GLY A 135 2.40 17.64 4.38
N ARG A 136 1.58 18.52 4.98
CA ARG A 136 0.92 19.66 4.32
C ARG A 136 0.03 19.27 3.13
N PHE A 137 -0.52 18.08 3.16
CA PHE A 137 -1.53 17.63 2.19
C PHE A 137 -2.90 18.25 2.44
N ILE A 138 -3.14 18.66 3.67
CA ILE A 138 -4.33 19.41 4.11
C ILE A 138 -3.92 20.55 5.06
N PRO A 139 -4.79 21.57 5.22
CA PRO A 139 -4.58 22.68 6.16
C PRO A 139 -4.44 22.24 7.61
#